data_20ca37ba5d100c69ab8844be2a5361f9
#
_entry.id   20ca37ba5d100c69ab8844be2a5361f9
#
_cell.length_a   1.000
_cell.length_b   1.000
_cell.length_c   1.000
_cell.angle_alpha   90.00
_cell.angle_beta   90.00
_cell.angle_gamma   90.00
#
_symmetry.space_group_name_H-M   'P 1'
#
loop_
_entity.id
_entity.type
_entity.pdbx_description
1 polymer ?
#
loop_
_entity_poly.entity_id
_entity_poly.type
_entity_poly.pdbx_seq_one_letter_code
_entity_poly.pdbx_strand_id
1 'polypeptide(L)'
;MVSLEEILTQTKNTEFNNQYKTNMPSRLRMATLYGIAALNGNARISCNGNFSERLAGYFTLWGDGAGDFAPLAHLFVDEVVQLGIDLGLPKDLCVKAPSDGMSGKTDEDNLGFTYDELKKVYLGNTEEIAEEKIVKIQNRIKEYKGAIIGACAHYG
;
A
#
# COMPACT_ATOMS: atom_id res chain seq x y z
N MET A 1 -7.65 17.92 -25.16
CA MET A 1 -7.11 16.91 -24.20
C MET A 1 -8.03 15.70 -24.32
N VAL A 2 -7.51 14.56 -24.76
CA VAL A 2 -8.31 13.33 -24.90
C VAL A 2 -8.65 12.82 -23.49
N SER A 3 -9.93 12.50 -23.24
CA SER A 3 -10.32 11.96 -21.94
C SER A 3 -9.82 10.51 -21.79
N LEU A 4 -9.67 10.06 -20.55
CA LEU A 4 -9.28 8.68 -20.27
C LEU A 4 -10.32 7.68 -20.81
N GLU A 5 -11.60 8.06 -20.77
CA GLU A 5 -12.71 7.26 -21.34
C GLU A 5 -12.58 7.11 -22.86
N GLU A 6 -12.21 8.18 -23.57
CA GLU A 6 -11.98 8.12 -25.02
C GLU A 6 -10.82 7.19 -25.36
N ILE A 7 -9.71 7.24 -24.60
CA ILE A 7 -8.56 6.33 -24.78
C ILE A 7 -8.99 4.87 -24.57
N LEU A 8 -9.72 4.59 -23.50
CA LEU A 8 -10.15 3.24 -23.15
C LEU A 8 -11.17 2.68 -24.15
N THR A 9 -12.08 3.52 -24.64
CA THR A 9 -13.04 3.15 -25.69
C THR A 9 -12.32 2.78 -26.98
N GLN A 10 -11.28 3.52 -27.36
CA GLN A 10 -10.47 3.23 -28.54
C GLN A 10 -9.67 1.92 -28.43
N THR A 11 -9.30 1.49 -27.20
CA THR A 11 -8.59 0.22 -26.97
C THR A 11 -9.50 -1.02 -27.01
N LYS A 12 -10.79 -0.88 -27.31
CA LYS A 12 -11.82 -1.95 -27.32
C LYS A 12 -11.97 -2.70 -26.00
N ASN A 13 -11.44 -2.17 -24.92
CA ASN A 13 -11.51 -2.77 -23.58
C ASN A 13 -12.53 -1.96 -22.77
N THR A 14 -13.82 -2.23 -22.99
CA THR A 14 -14.92 -1.46 -22.41
C THR A 14 -15.37 -1.93 -21.03
N GLU A 15 -14.84 -3.05 -20.52
CA GLU A 15 -15.14 -3.52 -19.18
C GLU A 15 -14.09 -3.04 -18.17
N PHE A 16 -14.49 -2.12 -17.30
CA PHE A 16 -13.69 -1.70 -16.15
C PHE A 16 -13.67 -2.84 -15.12
N ASN A 17 -12.63 -3.66 -15.17
CA ASN A 17 -12.43 -4.73 -14.21
C ASN A 17 -12.11 -4.16 -12.80
N ASN A 18 -12.10 -5.05 -11.78
CA ASN A 18 -11.84 -4.63 -10.40
C ASN A 18 -10.46 -3.98 -10.23
N GLN A 19 -9.43 -4.44 -10.94
CA GLN A 19 -8.10 -3.83 -10.89
C GLN A 19 -8.10 -2.37 -11.37
N TYR A 20 -8.84 -2.06 -12.44
CA TYR A 20 -9.02 -0.69 -12.90
C TYR A 20 -9.69 0.16 -11.83
N LYS A 21 -10.84 -0.30 -11.30
CA LYS A 21 -11.62 0.43 -10.29
C LYS A 21 -10.84 0.73 -9.01
N THR A 22 -10.01 -0.22 -8.59
CA THR A 22 -9.21 -0.09 -7.38
C THR A 22 -7.95 0.76 -7.57
N ASN A 23 -7.20 0.54 -8.68
CA ASN A 23 -5.89 1.15 -8.83
C ASN A 23 -5.92 2.51 -9.53
N MET A 24 -6.86 2.74 -10.43
CA MET A 24 -6.87 3.96 -11.23
C MET A 24 -7.09 5.23 -10.40
N PRO A 25 -8.00 5.27 -9.42
CA PRO A 25 -8.17 6.44 -8.55
C PRO A 25 -6.90 6.81 -7.78
N SER A 26 -6.16 5.81 -7.29
CA SER A 26 -4.89 6.01 -6.57
C SER A 26 -3.83 6.62 -7.49
N ARG A 27 -3.71 6.12 -8.73
CA ARG A 27 -2.76 6.64 -9.73
C ARG A 27 -3.08 8.07 -10.16
N LEU A 28 -4.36 8.38 -10.36
CA LEU A 28 -4.78 9.75 -10.70
C LEU A 28 -4.49 10.74 -9.57
N ARG A 29 -4.76 10.36 -8.32
CA ARG A 29 -4.40 11.18 -7.15
C ARG A 29 -2.90 11.45 -7.10
N MET A 30 -2.08 10.43 -7.32
CA MET A 30 -0.63 10.56 -7.31
C MET A 30 -0.13 11.49 -8.43
N ALA A 31 -0.62 11.31 -9.66
CA ALA A 31 -0.28 12.19 -10.79
C ALA A 31 -0.65 13.66 -10.48
N THR A 32 -1.82 13.89 -9.89
CA THR A 32 -2.28 15.22 -9.48
C THR A 32 -1.38 15.83 -8.40
N LEU A 33 -1.00 15.04 -7.39
CA LEU A 33 -0.13 15.50 -6.30
C LEU A 33 1.26 15.88 -6.82
N TYR A 34 1.86 15.10 -7.72
CA TYR A 34 3.12 15.45 -8.37
C TYR A 34 3.01 16.73 -9.21
N GLY A 35 1.88 16.93 -9.92
CA GLY A 35 1.60 18.17 -10.62
C GLY A 35 1.56 19.38 -9.68
N ILE A 36 0.87 19.26 -8.55
CA ILE A 36 0.80 20.31 -7.51
C ILE A 36 2.18 20.55 -6.89
N ALA A 37 2.94 19.50 -6.59
CA ALA A 37 4.29 19.62 -6.05
C ALA A 37 5.21 20.37 -7.01
N ALA A 38 5.14 20.09 -8.31
CA ALA A 38 5.92 20.80 -9.34
C ALA A 38 5.58 22.30 -9.39
N LEU A 39 4.32 22.68 -9.23
CA LEU A 39 3.89 24.08 -9.17
C LEU A 39 4.38 24.81 -7.90
N ASN A 40 4.62 24.08 -6.82
CA ASN A 40 5.06 24.65 -5.54
C ASN A 40 6.59 24.59 -5.34
N GLY A 41 7.35 24.32 -6.37
CA GLY A 41 8.82 24.38 -6.36
C GLY A 41 9.47 23.26 -5.54
N ASN A 42 9.71 23.50 -4.25
CA ASN A 42 10.43 22.56 -3.38
C ASN A 42 9.54 21.51 -2.68
N ALA A 43 8.29 21.34 -3.09
CA ALA A 43 7.42 20.33 -2.51
C ALA A 43 7.90 18.91 -2.87
N ARG A 44 7.69 17.98 -1.95
CA ARG A 44 8.01 16.56 -2.11
C ARG A 44 6.80 15.73 -1.71
N ILE A 45 6.62 14.61 -2.37
CA ILE A 45 5.52 13.68 -2.11
C ILE A 45 5.98 12.61 -1.12
N SER A 46 5.26 12.47 -0.02
CA SER A 46 5.48 11.39 0.95
C SER A 46 4.70 10.14 0.56
N CYS A 47 5.38 9.01 0.44
CA CYS A 47 4.76 7.69 0.42
C CYS A 47 4.57 7.23 1.86
N ASN A 48 3.34 7.13 2.33
CA ASN A 48 3.02 6.83 3.73
C ASN A 48 2.74 5.34 3.99
N GLY A 49 2.99 4.47 3.03
CA GLY A 49 2.88 3.03 3.20
C GLY A 49 3.89 2.50 4.21
N ASN A 50 3.44 1.67 5.14
CA ASN A 50 4.26 1.03 6.16
C ASN A 50 4.92 -0.27 5.64
N PHE A 51 5.79 -0.88 6.46
CA PHE A 51 6.50 -2.09 6.08
C PHE A 51 5.58 -3.31 5.93
N SER A 52 4.53 -3.43 6.74
CA SER A 52 3.56 -4.52 6.64
C SER A 52 2.80 -4.49 5.32
N GLU A 53 2.32 -3.32 4.89
CA GLU A 53 1.67 -3.14 3.58
C GLU A 53 2.64 -3.46 2.43
N ARG A 54 3.90 -3.05 2.54
CA ARG A 54 4.93 -3.35 1.54
C ARG A 54 5.22 -4.84 1.44
N LEU A 55 5.36 -5.55 2.58
CA LEU A 55 5.55 -7.01 2.60
C LEU A 55 4.35 -7.76 2.01
N ALA A 56 3.14 -7.30 2.33
CA ALA A 56 1.91 -7.87 1.77
C ALA A 56 1.68 -7.50 0.29
N GLY A 57 2.41 -6.51 -0.26
CA GLY A 57 2.12 -5.95 -1.57
C GLY A 57 0.74 -5.30 -1.64
N TYR A 58 0.27 -4.74 -0.52
CA TYR A 58 -1.05 -4.13 -0.40
C TYR A 58 -0.97 -2.62 -0.61
N PHE A 59 -0.69 -2.23 -1.84
CA PHE A 59 -0.61 -0.85 -2.32
C PHE A 59 -0.77 -0.81 -3.84
N THR A 60 -1.12 0.33 -4.38
CA THR A 60 -1.15 0.54 -5.82
C THR A 60 0.21 1.01 -6.32
N LEU A 61 0.87 0.18 -7.14
CA LEU A 61 2.11 0.58 -7.83
C LEU A 61 1.84 1.81 -8.70
N TRP A 62 2.68 2.84 -8.55
CA TRP A 62 2.54 4.16 -9.18
C TRP A 62 1.31 4.96 -8.73
N GLY A 63 0.66 4.52 -7.64
CA GLY A 63 -0.35 5.24 -6.90
C GLY A 63 0.18 5.59 -5.51
N ASP A 64 -0.49 5.12 -4.46
CA ASP A 64 -0.07 5.31 -3.07
C ASP A 64 1.30 4.67 -2.74
N GLY A 65 1.76 3.71 -3.54
CA GLY A 65 3.12 3.16 -3.44
C GLY A 65 4.23 4.07 -3.97
N ALA A 66 3.92 5.22 -4.59
CA ALA A 66 4.90 6.19 -5.10
C ALA A 66 5.13 7.34 -4.12
N GLY A 67 6.34 7.90 -4.15
CA GLY A 67 6.72 9.07 -3.34
C GLY A 67 8.19 9.38 -3.49
N ASP A 68 8.59 10.61 -3.14
CA ASP A 68 9.98 11.05 -3.12
C ASP A 68 10.72 10.56 -1.86
N PHE A 69 9.99 10.24 -0.80
CA PHE A 69 10.49 9.65 0.43
C PHE A 69 9.39 8.85 1.13
N ALA A 70 9.77 7.93 2.01
CA ALA A 70 8.85 7.00 2.65
C ALA A 70 9.19 6.83 4.15
N PRO A 71 8.72 7.72 5.03
CA PRO A 71 9.12 7.79 6.42
C PRO A 71 8.70 6.55 7.24
N LEU A 72 7.62 5.87 6.85
CA LEU A 72 7.09 4.71 7.55
C LEU A 72 7.52 3.36 6.94
N ALA A 73 8.31 3.38 5.87
CA ALA A 73 8.61 2.21 5.05
C ALA A 73 9.29 1.04 5.79
N HIS A 74 9.91 1.30 6.93
CA HIS A 74 10.63 0.32 7.75
C HIS A 74 9.91 -0.06 9.04
N LEU A 75 8.74 0.51 9.31
CA LEU A 75 7.93 0.27 10.50
C LEU A 75 6.80 -0.70 10.18
N PHE A 76 6.61 -1.72 11.01
CA PHE A 76 5.41 -2.54 10.98
C PHE A 76 4.19 -1.72 11.43
N VAL A 77 2.98 -2.19 11.11
CA VAL A 77 1.74 -1.47 11.42
C VAL A 77 1.58 -1.19 12.93
N ASP A 78 1.93 -2.12 13.79
CA ASP A 78 1.90 -1.95 15.24
C ASP A 78 2.89 -0.89 15.73
N GLU A 79 4.06 -0.80 15.11
CA GLU A 79 5.07 0.23 15.40
C GLU A 79 4.61 1.62 14.93
N VAL A 80 3.91 1.71 13.80
CA VAL A 80 3.29 2.96 13.33
C VAL A 80 2.20 3.41 14.30
N VAL A 81 1.36 2.49 14.79
CA VAL A 81 0.35 2.77 15.81
C VAL A 81 0.99 3.30 17.09
N GLN A 82 2.04 2.64 17.59
CA GLN A 82 2.76 3.07 18.77
C GLN A 82 3.40 4.44 18.59
N LEU A 83 4.06 4.67 17.45
CA LEU A 83 4.65 5.97 17.11
C LEU A 83 3.59 7.09 17.11
N GLY A 84 2.41 6.83 16.54
CA GLY A 84 1.31 7.79 16.56
C GLY A 84 0.86 8.15 17.98
N ILE A 85 0.76 7.17 18.87
CA ILE A 85 0.42 7.35 20.29
C ILE A 85 1.51 8.18 21.00
N ASP A 86 2.78 7.84 20.79
CA ASP A 86 3.92 8.52 21.39
C ASP A 86 4.05 9.99 20.94
N LEU A 87 3.62 10.27 19.71
CA LEU A 87 3.52 11.63 19.18
C LEU A 87 2.29 12.40 19.66
N GLY A 88 1.44 11.79 20.50
CA GLY A 88 0.25 12.42 21.08
C GLY A 88 -0.96 12.51 20.16
N LEU A 89 -1.01 11.69 19.10
CA LEU A 89 -2.21 11.59 18.26
C LEU A 89 -3.36 10.93 19.05
N PRO A 90 -4.64 11.27 18.74
CA PRO A 90 -5.79 10.61 19.36
C PRO A 90 -5.73 9.10 19.16
N LYS A 91 -5.88 8.35 20.26
CA LYS A 91 -5.73 6.89 20.25
C LYS A 91 -6.70 6.19 19.30
N ASP A 92 -7.93 6.68 19.22
CA ASP A 92 -8.97 6.16 18.33
C ASP A 92 -8.59 6.28 16.85
N LEU A 93 -7.83 7.30 16.46
CA LEU A 93 -7.28 7.43 15.12
C LEU A 93 -6.12 6.45 14.88
N CYS A 94 -5.25 6.27 15.87
CA CYS A 94 -4.09 5.37 15.74
C CYS A 94 -4.49 3.91 15.61
N VAL A 95 -5.51 3.46 16.37
CA VAL A 95 -5.96 2.05 16.41
C VAL A 95 -7.07 1.72 15.40
N LYS A 96 -7.43 2.67 14.54
CA LYS A 96 -8.42 2.45 13.51
C LYS A 96 -7.95 1.32 12.58
N ALA A 97 -8.82 0.34 12.33
CA ALA A 97 -8.50 -0.76 11.42
C ALA A 97 -8.12 -0.23 10.02
N PRO A 98 -6.98 -0.68 9.47
CA PRO A 98 -6.56 -0.30 8.12
C PRO A 98 -7.62 -0.70 7.09
N SER A 99 -7.96 0.22 6.20
CA SER A 99 -8.88 -0.06 5.09
C SER A 99 -8.55 0.84 3.89
N ASP A 100 -8.79 0.31 2.70
CA ASP A 100 -8.62 1.06 1.45
C ASP A 100 -9.68 2.14 1.23
N GLY A 101 -10.74 2.16 2.05
CA GLY A 101 -11.88 3.08 1.94
C GLY A 101 -12.75 2.86 0.69
N MET A 102 -12.51 1.81 -0.09
CA MET A 102 -13.18 1.54 -1.37
C MET A 102 -13.95 0.22 -1.37
N SER A 103 -13.38 -0.84 -0.81
CA SER A 103 -14.00 -2.19 -0.81
C SER A 103 -15.06 -2.38 0.27
N GLY A 104 -15.12 -1.50 1.28
CA GLY A 104 -15.95 -1.66 2.46
C GLY A 104 -15.47 -2.76 3.43
N LYS A 105 -14.29 -3.31 3.17
CA LYS A 105 -13.61 -4.34 3.97
C LYS A 105 -12.31 -3.79 4.54
N THR A 106 -11.78 -4.46 5.55
CA THR A 106 -10.43 -4.18 6.04
C THR A 106 -9.38 -4.80 5.10
N ASP A 107 -8.15 -4.33 5.21
CA ASP A 107 -7.01 -4.90 4.48
C ASP A 107 -6.85 -6.38 4.81
N GLU A 108 -6.99 -6.74 6.08
CA GLU A 108 -6.87 -8.12 6.59
C GLU A 108 -7.97 -9.04 6.05
N ASP A 109 -9.21 -8.54 5.91
CA ASP A 109 -10.30 -9.29 5.25
C ASP A 109 -9.95 -9.62 3.80
N ASN A 110 -9.34 -8.68 3.10
CA ASN A 110 -8.94 -8.86 1.70
C ASN A 110 -7.72 -9.78 1.56
N LEU A 111 -6.76 -9.71 2.48
CA LEU A 111 -5.56 -10.54 2.51
C LEU A 111 -5.88 -11.98 2.99
N GLY A 112 -6.82 -12.11 3.93
CA GLY A 112 -7.15 -13.38 4.60
C GLY A 112 -6.11 -13.81 5.63
N PHE A 113 -5.33 -12.88 6.14
CA PHE A 113 -4.44 -12.99 7.29
C PHE A 113 -4.23 -11.59 7.90
N THR A 114 -3.80 -11.54 9.17
CA THR A 114 -3.56 -10.28 9.86
C THR A 114 -2.14 -9.76 9.64
N TYR A 115 -1.94 -8.46 9.84
CA TYR A 115 -0.58 -7.89 9.81
C TYR A 115 0.30 -8.39 10.96
N ASP A 116 -0.28 -8.80 12.09
CA ASP A 116 0.45 -9.48 13.17
C ASP A 116 0.95 -10.86 12.74
N GLU A 117 0.09 -11.67 12.11
CA GLU A 117 0.49 -12.97 11.53
C GLU A 117 1.60 -12.78 10.47
N LEU A 118 1.47 -11.78 9.60
CA LEU A 118 2.49 -11.44 8.61
C LEU A 118 3.84 -11.10 9.27
N LYS A 119 3.83 -10.27 10.31
CA LYS A 119 5.04 -9.90 11.10
C LYS A 119 5.67 -11.13 11.75
N LYS A 120 4.87 -11.96 12.41
CA LYS A 120 5.33 -13.22 13.04
C LYS A 120 5.99 -14.15 12.03
N VAL A 121 5.35 -14.39 10.89
CA VAL A 121 5.92 -15.25 9.82
C VAL A 121 7.21 -14.65 9.25
N TYR A 122 7.26 -13.34 9.04
CA TYR A 122 8.46 -12.67 8.53
C TYR A 122 9.65 -12.77 9.52
N LEU A 123 9.38 -12.69 10.83
CA LEU A 123 10.38 -12.81 11.89
C LEU A 123 10.72 -14.28 12.25
N GLY A 124 10.01 -15.25 11.71
CA GLY A 124 10.22 -16.68 12.01
C GLY A 124 9.48 -17.20 13.23
N ASN A 125 8.59 -16.42 13.84
CA ASN A 125 7.81 -16.76 15.04
C ASN A 125 6.47 -17.39 14.63
N THR A 126 6.47 -18.67 14.24
CA THR A 126 5.30 -19.30 13.57
C THR A 126 4.53 -20.28 14.45
N GLU A 127 4.91 -20.46 15.72
CA GLU A 127 4.43 -21.53 16.60
C GLU A 127 2.89 -21.56 16.81
N GLU A 128 2.24 -20.37 16.72
CA GLU A 128 0.79 -20.23 16.95
C GLU A 128 -0.01 -20.07 15.63
N ILE A 129 0.64 -20.20 14.46
CA ILE A 129 0.02 -19.93 13.15
C ILE A 129 -0.17 -21.24 12.41
N ALA A 130 -1.36 -21.47 11.86
CA ALA A 130 -1.66 -22.65 11.06
C ALA A 130 -0.73 -22.71 9.82
N GLU A 131 -0.22 -23.91 9.50
CA GLU A 131 0.75 -24.12 8.42
C GLU A 131 0.26 -23.61 7.06
N GLU A 132 -1.01 -23.79 6.76
CA GLU A 132 -1.65 -23.25 5.55
C GLU A 132 -1.50 -21.72 5.43
N LYS A 133 -1.72 -21.01 6.54
CA LYS A 133 -1.54 -19.55 6.59
C LYS A 133 -0.08 -19.15 6.45
N ILE A 134 0.84 -19.89 7.07
CA ILE A 134 2.28 -19.63 6.94
C ILE A 134 2.68 -19.72 5.47
N VAL A 135 2.30 -20.77 4.78
CA VAL A 135 2.59 -20.96 3.35
C VAL A 135 1.97 -19.83 2.51
N LYS A 136 0.72 -19.44 2.79
CA LYS A 136 0.04 -18.33 2.11
C LYS A 136 0.82 -17.02 2.27
N ILE A 137 1.20 -16.68 3.49
CA ILE A 137 1.96 -15.45 3.81
C ILE A 137 3.34 -15.48 3.14
N GLN A 138 4.07 -16.58 3.22
CA GLN A 138 5.38 -16.73 2.60
C GLN A 138 5.34 -16.57 1.07
N ASN A 139 4.32 -17.13 0.43
CA ASN A 139 4.12 -16.98 -1.01
C ASN A 139 3.82 -15.52 -1.36
N ARG A 140 2.99 -14.86 -0.56
CA ARG A 140 2.68 -13.44 -0.74
C ARG A 140 3.93 -12.56 -0.63
N ILE A 141 4.75 -12.77 0.40
CA ILE A 141 6.03 -12.05 0.57
C ILE A 141 6.97 -12.28 -0.62
N LYS A 142 7.08 -13.53 -1.11
CA LYS A 142 7.93 -13.84 -2.27
C LYS A 142 7.47 -13.14 -3.54
N GLU A 143 6.17 -13.10 -3.78
CA GLU A 143 5.56 -12.47 -4.95
C GLU A 143 5.89 -10.97 -5.03
N TYR A 144 5.83 -10.27 -3.89
CA TYR A 144 6.01 -8.82 -3.84
C TYR A 144 7.42 -8.35 -3.47
N LYS A 145 8.30 -9.24 -3.00
CA LYS A 145 9.70 -8.90 -2.67
C LYS A 145 10.46 -8.28 -3.85
N GLY A 146 10.20 -8.74 -5.06
CA GLY A 146 10.75 -8.15 -6.29
C GLY A 146 10.18 -6.78 -6.63
N ALA A 147 8.90 -6.54 -6.35
CA ALA A 147 8.24 -5.26 -6.60
C ALA A 147 8.75 -4.15 -5.66
N ILE A 148 9.05 -4.50 -4.39
CA ILE A 148 9.63 -3.57 -3.42
C ILE A 148 11.01 -3.07 -3.88
N ILE A 149 11.85 -3.97 -4.37
CA ILE A 149 13.21 -3.64 -4.84
C ILE A 149 13.14 -2.75 -6.09
N GLY A 150 12.24 -3.05 -7.03
CA GLY A 150 12.08 -2.28 -8.27
C GLY A 150 11.56 -0.86 -8.06
N ALA A 151 10.64 -0.66 -7.11
CA ALA A 151 10.07 0.66 -6.81
C ALA A 151 11.04 1.59 -6.05
N CYS A 152 11.95 1.03 -5.26
CA CYS A 152 12.94 1.81 -4.50
C CYS A 152 14.27 2.03 -5.25
N ALA A 153 14.54 1.27 -6.32
CA ALA A 153 15.82 1.31 -7.03
C ALA A 153 16.01 2.56 -7.93
N HIS A 154 14.98 3.38 -8.10
CA HIS A 154 15.04 4.56 -8.97
C HIS A 154 15.29 5.90 -8.24
N TYR A 155 15.53 5.88 -6.93
CA TYR A 155 15.79 7.08 -6.11
C TYR A 155 17.07 6.94 -5.27
N GLY A 156 18.12 6.44 -5.91
CA GLY A 156 19.49 6.50 -5.41
C GLY A 156 20.25 7.69 -6.07
#